data_974c5b044eb572277e71e08ae8b2cbd3
#
_entry.id   974c5b044eb572277e71e08ae8b2cbd3
#
_cell.length_a   1.000
_cell.length_b   1.000
_cell.length_c   1.000
_cell.angle_alpha   90.00
_cell.angle_beta   90.00
_cell.angle_gamma   90.00
#
_symmetry.space_group_name_H-M   'P 1'
#
loop_
_entity.id
_entity.type
_entity.pdbx_description
1 polymer ?
#
loop_
_entity_poly.entity_id
_entity_poly.type
_entity_poly.pdbx_seq_one_letter_code
_entity_poly.pdbx_strand_id
1 'polypeptide(L)'
;AENQWMISGLIDAHMHIESSMTTPTIFSKAVVRYGVTTVIADAHEMANVFGLEGLKAFMAAETELDIFHAIPSSVPSTTPELETTGGIIGLAEVAELLKEPKVICLGEAMNFKGISYEPDSLIRQIIDLCQKQRPTMPLEGHCPKIEDQELADFLYSGITSDHTHQFPKTLKEKIEAGVFIQFQNKSITPENIQGMT
;
A
#
# COMPACT_ATOMS: atom_id res chain seq x y z
N ALA A 1 -5.75 36.18 8.13
CA ALA A 1 -4.54 35.43 8.53
C ALA A 1 -3.30 36.18 8.04
N GLU A 2 -2.88 37.21 8.76
CA GLU A 2 -1.62 37.89 8.46
C GLU A 2 -0.45 36.96 8.80
N ASN A 3 0.55 36.87 7.93
CA ASN A 3 1.75 36.05 8.07
C ASN A 3 1.52 34.52 8.16
N GLN A 4 0.49 34.03 7.48
CA GLN A 4 0.23 32.59 7.37
C GLN A 4 0.22 32.17 5.90
N TRP A 5 0.60 30.91 5.65
CA TRP A 5 0.52 30.29 4.33
C TRP A 5 -0.72 29.42 4.26
N MET A 6 -1.44 29.50 3.17
CA MET A 6 -2.51 28.57 2.85
C MET A 6 -1.93 27.52 1.89
N ILE A 7 -2.03 26.27 2.28
CA ILE A 7 -1.56 25.12 1.48
C ILE A 7 -2.73 24.16 1.25
N SER A 8 -2.59 23.26 0.30
CA SER A 8 -3.51 22.13 0.13
C SER A 8 -3.52 21.26 1.37
N GLY A 9 -4.61 20.53 1.59
CA GLY A 9 -4.65 19.49 2.63
C GLY A 9 -3.59 18.42 2.39
N LEU A 10 -3.10 17.83 3.47
CA LEU A 10 -2.10 16.78 3.42
C LEU A 10 -2.73 15.47 2.97
N ILE A 11 -1.98 14.69 2.20
CA ILE A 11 -2.34 13.36 1.74
C ILE A 11 -1.41 12.36 2.42
N ASP A 12 -1.98 11.42 3.19
CA ASP A 12 -1.25 10.23 3.63
C ASP A 12 -1.38 9.18 2.54
N ALA A 13 -0.27 8.91 1.86
CA ALA A 13 -0.26 8.10 0.65
C ALA A 13 -0.27 6.58 0.92
N HIS A 14 -0.03 6.15 2.15
CA HIS A 14 -0.10 4.74 2.54
C HIS A 14 -0.23 4.59 4.04
N MET A 15 -1.29 3.95 4.50
CA MET A 15 -1.44 3.64 5.91
C MET A 15 -2.44 2.49 6.16
N HIS A 16 -2.41 1.97 7.38
CA HIS A 16 -3.34 0.98 7.90
C HIS A 16 -4.16 1.60 9.02
N ILE A 17 -5.40 1.99 8.73
CA ILE A 17 -6.27 2.66 9.72
C ILE A 17 -6.54 1.74 10.90
N GLU A 18 -6.76 0.45 10.64
CA GLU A 18 -7.01 -0.57 11.65
C GLU A 18 -5.85 -0.75 12.64
N SER A 19 -4.59 -0.55 12.20
CA SER A 19 -3.41 -0.56 13.07
C SER A 19 -3.45 0.54 14.13
N SER A 20 -4.23 1.59 13.93
CA SER A 20 -4.47 2.64 14.94
C SER A 20 -5.49 2.23 16.01
N MET A 21 -6.00 0.98 15.94
CA MET A 21 -6.99 0.39 16.86
C MET A 21 -8.30 1.19 16.91
N THR A 22 -8.69 1.81 15.79
CA THR A 22 -9.93 2.59 15.69
C THR A 22 -10.66 2.30 14.37
N THR A 23 -11.85 2.84 14.23
CA THR A 23 -12.66 2.74 13.00
C THR A 23 -12.33 3.90 12.05
N PRO A 24 -12.59 3.77 10.71
CA PRO A 24 -12.38 4.87 9.77
C PRO A 24 -13.10 6.15 10.17
N THR A 25 -14.31 6.06 10.71
CA THR A 25 -15.08 7.22 11.18
C THR A 25 -14.39 7.97 12.32
N ILE A 26 -13.87 7.25 13.32
CA ILE A 26 -13.18 7.89 14.45
C ILE A 26 -11.80 8.39 14.04
N PHE A 27 -11.07 7.59 13.25
CA PHE A 27 -9.80 7.98 12.69
C PHE A 27 -9.90 9.30 11.91
N SER A 28 -10.89 9.42 11.01
CA SER A 28 -11.09 10.63 10.19
C SER A 28 -11.27 11.89 11.04
N LYS A 29 -12.08 11.82 12.10
CA LYS A 29 -12.27 12.91 13.07
C LYS A 29 -11.00 13.29 13.83
N ALA A 30 -10.15 12.31 14.08
CA ALA A 30 -8.90 12.55 14.82
C ALA A 30 -7.87 13.27 13.95
N VAL A 31 -7.70 12.90 12.67
CA VAL A 31 -6.59 13.37 11.84
C VAL A 31 -6.92 14.63 11.02
N VAL A 32 -8.18 14.86 10.65
CA VAL A 32 -8.58 16.03 9.87
C VAL A 32 -8.20 17.36 10.54
N ARG A 33 -8.23 17.40 11.86
CA ARG A 33 -7.82 18.58 12.65
C ARG A 33 -6.33 18.94 12.53
N TYR A 34 -5.51 18.01 12.06
CA TYR A 34 -4.09 18.22 11.81
C TYR A 34 -3.76 18.51 10.34
N GLY A 35 -4.80 18.73 9.52
CA GLY A 35 -4.65 19.11 8.13
C GLY A 35 -4.55 17.94 7.15
N VAL A 36 -4.69 16.71 7.59
CA VAL A 36 -4.83 15.55 6.70
C VAL A 36 -6.25 15.53 6.16
N THR A 37 -6.39 15.61 4.84
CA THR A 37 -7.70 15.65 4.16
C THR A 37 -7.95 14.41 3.31
N THR A 38 -6.91 13.65 2.99
CA THR A 38 -6.98 12.45 2.15
C THR A 38 -6.06 11.38 2.69
N VAL A 39 -6.53 10.14 2.64
CA VAL A 39 -5.75 8.96 3.04
C VAL A 39 -5.92 7.86 2.01
N ILE A 40 -4.84 7.13 1.72
CA ILE A 40 -4.88 5.87 0.97
C ILE A 40 -4.66 4.74 1.96
N ALA A 41 -5.72 3.98 2.21
CA ALA A 41 -5.74 2.93 3.23
C ALA A 41 -5.58 1.54 2.60
N ASP A 42 -4.59 0.78 3.07
CA ASP A 42 -4.46 -0.65 2.82
C ASP A 42 -4.92 -1.43 4.05
N ALA A 43 -6.17 -1.86 4.06
CA ALA A 43 -6.80 -2.51 5.21
C ALA A 43 -6.57 -4.04 5.20
N HIS A 44 -5.34 -4.50 4.97
CA HIS A 44 -5.04 -5.92 4.87
C HIS A 44 -5.20 -6.66 6.21
N GLU A 45 -4.99 -6.00 7.34
CA GLU A 45 -5.22 -6.60 8.66
C GLU A 45 -6.73 -6.87 8.87
N MET A 46 -7.58 -5.94 8.45
CA MET A 46 -9.04 -6.14 8.44
C MET A 46 -9.43 -7.30 7.51
N ALA A 47 -8.84 -7.35 6.32
CA ALA A 47 -9.05 -8.43 5.36
C ALA A 47 -8.59 -9.78 5.90
N ASN A 48 -7.47 -9.80 6.62
CA ASN A 48 -6.91 -11.01 7.22
C ASN A 48 -7.83 -11.64 8.29
N VAL A 49 -8.66 -10.82 8.94
CA VAL A 49 -9.62 -11.30 9.96
C VAL A 49 -11.00 -11.57 9.36
N PHE A 50 -11.52 -10.68 8.52
CA PHE A 50 -12.90 -10.67 8.08
C PHE A 50 -13.09 -10.81 6.56
N GLY A 51 -12.00 -10.99 5.80
CA GLY A 51 -12.05 -11.14 4.34
C GLY A 51 -12.66 -9.94 3.62
N LEU A 52 -13.26 -10.19 2.46
CA LEU A 52 -13.87 -9.18 1.61
C LEU A 52 -15.01 -8.41 2.31
N GLU A 53 -15.82 -9.06 3.14
CA GLU A 53 -16.93 -8.40 3.84
C GLU A 53 -16.43 -7.39 4.87
N GLY A 54 -15.31 -7.67 5.54
CA GLY A 54 -14.65 -6.71 6.43
C GLY A 54 -14.15 -5.49 5.68
N LEU A 55 -13.56 -5.67 4.50
CA LEU A 55 -13.12 -4.57 3.64
C LEU A 55 -14.30 -3.72 3.20
N LYS A 56 -15.38 -4.33 2.72
CA LYS A 56 -16.59 -3.59 2.31
C LYS A 56 -17.20 -2.79 3.44
N ALA A 57 -17.27 -3.36 4.64
CA ALA A 57 -17.75 -2.63 5.82
C ALA A 57 -16.84 -1.44 6.17
N PHE A 58 -15.52 -1.61 6.01
CA PHE A 58 -14.54 -0.56 6.23
C PHE A 58 -14.67 0.58 5.21
N MET A 59 -14.85 0.21 3.94
CA MET A 59 -15.04 1.16 2.82
C MET A 59 -16.38 1.91 2.89
N ALA A 60 -17.40 1.31 3.47
CA ALA A 60 -18.75 1.90 3.64
C ALA A 60 -18.82 2.90 4.81
N ALA A 61 -17.78 3.03 5.62
CA ALA A 61 -17.78 3.91 6.78
C ALA A 61 -17.91 5.39 6.37
N GLU A 62 -18.76 6.14 7.08
CA GLU A 62 -18.85 7.59 6.91
C GLU A 62 -17.63 8.28 7.53
N THR A 63 -16.98 9.17 6.79
CA THR A 63 -15.73 9.83 7.18
C THR A 63 -15.74 11.32 6.87
N GLU A 64 -14.99 12.11 7.66
CA GLU A 64 -14.83 13.55 7.48
C GLU A 64 -13.72 13.93 6.48
N LEU A 65 -12.96 12.97 6.02
CA LEU A 65 -11.93 13.12 4.98
C LEU A 65 -12.14 12.09 3.87
N ASP A 66 -11.47 12.29 2.75
CA ASP A 66 -11.50 11.34 1.65
C ASP A 66 -10.59 10.15 1.97
N ILE A 67 -11.19 8.95 2.06
CA ILE A 67 -10.44 7.70 2.14
C ILE A 67 -10.57 6.99 0.80
N PHE A 68 -9.42 6.83 0.14
CA PHE A 68 -9.24 5.90 -0.96
C PHE A 68 -8.66 4.60 -0.43
N HIS A 69 -8.84 3.52 -1.18
CA HIS A 69 -8.46 2.19 -0.73
C HIS A 69 -7.49 1.53 -1.70
N ALA A 70 -6.53 0.85 -1.13
CA ALA A 70 -5.72 -0.13 -1.83
C ALA A 70 -6.43 -1.50 -1.77
N ILE A 71 -6.26 -2.32 -2.80
CA ILE A 71 -6.66 -3.73 -2.77
C ILE A 71 -5.60 -4.49 -1.98
N PRO A 72 -5.90 -5.10 -0.82
CA PRO A 72 -4.92 -5.92 -0.12
C PRO A 72 -4.46 -7.08 -0.99
N SER A 73 -3.18 -7.11 -1.34
CA SER A 73 -2.62 -8.07 -2.28
C SER A 73 -2.05 -9.32 -1.61
N SER A 74 -1.83 -9.24 -0.31
CA SER A 74 -1.10 -10.23 0.47
C SER A 74 -1.92 -10.64 1.70
N VAL A 75 -3.03 -11.35 1.47
CA VAL A 75 -3.92 -11.90 2.49
C VAL A 75 -4.20 -13.38 2.18
N PRO A 76 -3.50 -14.27 2.86
CA PRO A 76 -2.41 -14.06 3.84
C PRO A 76 -1.14 -13.47 3.20
N SER A 77 -0.24 -12.98 4.03
CA SER A 77 1.01 -12.33 3.58
C SER A 77 1.97 -13.29 2.86
N THR A 78 1.93 -14.57 3.20
CA THR A 78 2.70 -15.65 2.57
C THR A 78 1.77 -16.67 1.93
N THR A 79 1.50 -17.77 2.62
CA THR A 79 0.58 -18.82 2.16
C THR A 79 -0.31 -19.30 3.30
N PRO A 80 -1.52 -19.85 3.01
CA PRO A 80 -2.42 -20.39 4.04
C PRO A 80 -1.82 -21.53 4.88
N GLU A 81 -0.80 -22.21 4.38
CA GLU A 81 -0.11 -23.28 5.12
C GLU A 81 0.82 -22.73 6.19
N LEU A 82 1.28 -21.51 6.04
CA LEU A 82 2.23 -20.86 6.96
C LEU A 82 1.56 -19.90 7.93
N GLU A 83 0.35 -19.43 7.61
CA GLU A 83 -0.33 -18.40 8.38
C GLU A 83 -1.75 -18.79 8.73
N THR A 84 -2.16 -18.47 9.96
CA THR A 84 -3.57 -18.55 10.37
C THR A 84 -4.27 -17.27 9.94
N THR A 85 -5.25 -17.40 9.02
CA THR A 85 -6.03 -16.26 8.54
C THR A 85 -7.53 -16.55 8.67
N GLY A 86 -8.31 -15.52 8.96
CA GLY A 86 -9.77 -15.57 8.94
C GLY A 86 -10.37 -15.25 7.57
N GLY A 87 -9.57 -14.69 6.65
CA GLY A 87 -10.00 -14.38 5.30
C GLY A 87 -8.88 -14.57 4.27
N ILE A 88 -9.26 -14.70 3.02
CA ILE A 88 -8.34 -14.79 1.88
C ILE A 88 -8.81 -13.77 0.84
N ILE A 89 -7.88 -13.04 0.25
CA ILE A 89 -8.12 -12.17 -0.91
C ILE A 89 -7.47 -12.83 -2.12
N GLY A 90 -8.31 -13.50 -2.90
CA GLY A 90 -7.91 -14.17 -4.14
C GLY A 90 -8.36 -13.38 -5.38
N LEU A 91 -8.28 -14.02 -6.53
CA LEU A 91 -8.61 -13.38 -7.82
C LEU A 91 -10.07 -12.91 -7.92
N ALA A 92 -11.00 -13.63 -7.30
CA ALA A 92 -12.41 -13.27 -7.32
C ALA A 92 -12.68 -11.99 -6.51
N GLU A 93 -12.11 -11.91 -5.31
CA GLU A 93 -12.21 -10.76 -4.41
C GLU A 93 -11.53 -9.53 -5.03
N VAL A 94 -10.35 -9.70 -5.61
CA VAL A 94 -9.64 -8.63 -6.36
C VAL A 94 -10.48 -8.14 -7.54
N ALA A 95 -11.05 -9.04 -8.34
CA ALA A 95 -11.90 -8.65 -9.47
C ALA A 95 -13.16 -7.90 -9.05
N GLU A 96 -13.67 -8.14 -7.84
CA GLU A 96 -14.78 -7.39 -7.26
C GLU A 96 -14.32 -6.01 -6.77
N LEU A 97 -13.23 -5.94 -6.02
CA LEU A 97 -12.68 -4.69 -5.51
C LEU A 97 -12.24 -3.73 -6.63
N LEU A 98 -11.76 -4.25 -7.76
CA LEU A 98 -11.42 -3.42 -8.94
C LEU A 98 -12.61 -2.64 -9.50
N LYS A 99 -13.85 -2.99 -9.16
CA LYS A 99 -15.06 -2.26 -9.59
C LYS A 99 -15.39 -1.08 -8.68
N GLU A 100 -14.81 -1.05 -7.49
CA GLU A 100 -15.08 -0.02 -6.51
C GLU A 100 -14.43 1.32 -6.90
N PRO A 101 -15.19 2.42 -6.96
CA PRO A 101 -14.68 3.70 -7.47
C PRO A 101 -13.62 4.34 -6.55
N LYS A 102 -13.64 4.04 -5.26
CA LYS A 102 -12.64 4.52 -4.30
C LYS A 102 -11.41 3.63 -4.19
N VAL A 103 -11.35 2.53 -4.89
CA VAL A 103 -10.15 1.70 -5.00
C VAL A 103 -9.24 2.28 -6.08
N ILE A 104 -8.03 2.66 -5.73
CA ILE A 104 -7.11 3.39 -6.61
C ILE A 104 -5.77 2.72 -6.86
N CYS A 105 -5.38 1.75 -6.06
CA CYS A 105 -4.11 1.01 -6.23
C CYS A 105 -4.25 -0.44 -5.77
N LEU A 106 -3.30 -1.27 -6.19
CA LEU A 106 -3.02 -2.54 -5.52
C LEU A 106 -2.20 -2.22 -4.26
N GLY A 107 -2.58 -2.75 -3.12
CA GLY A 107 -1.89 -2.57 -1.86
C GLY A 107 -0.54 -3.30 -1.80
N GLU A 108 0.13 -3.14 -0.68
CA GLU A 108 1.52 -3.59 -0.53
C GLU A 108 1.73 -5.06 -0.90
N ALA A 109 2.55 -5.28 -1.93
CA ALA A 109 2.93 -6.61 -2.38
C ALA A 109 4.12 -7.12 -1.56
N MET A 110 3.84 -7.97 -0.56
CA MET A 110 4.82 -8.44 0.42
C MET A 110 5.52 -9.75 0.05
N ASN A 111 4.88 -10.61 -0.72
CA ASN A 111 5.46 -11.92 -1.08
C ASN A 111 6.51 -11.77 -2.18
N PHE A 112 7.69 -11.28 -1.83
CA PHE A 112 8.83 -11.08 -2.73
C PHE A 112 9.14 -12.35 -3.56
N LYS A 113 9.21 -13.51 -2.92
CA LYS A 113 9.54 -14.76 -3.60
C LYS A 113 8.49 -15.14 -4.65
N GLY A 114 7.22 -15.03 -4.28
CA GLY A 114 6.12 -15.26 -5.21
C GLY A 114 6.13 -14.28 -6.39
N ILE A 115 6.48 -13.01 -6.14
CA ILE A 115 6.54 -11.98 -7.18
C ILE A 115 7.71 -12.22 -8.13
N SER A 116 8.91 -12.47 -7.60
CA SER A 116 10.14 -12.47 -8.40
C SER A 116 10.46 -13.84 -9.02
N TYR A 117 10.10 -14.95 -8.37
CA TYR A 117 10.60 -16.27 -8.75
C TYR A 117 9.53 -17.33 -9.03
N GLU A 118 8.25 -17.04 -8.71
CA GLU A 118 7.17 -18.01 -8.85
C GLU A 118 6.09 -17.47 -9.82
N PRO A 119 6.23 -17.68 -11.13
CA PRO A 119 5.33 -17.07 -12.15
C PRO A 119 3.86 -17.47 -11.99
N ASP A 120 3.60 -18.64 -11.41
CA ASP A 120 2.23 -19.14 -11.19
C ASP A 120 1.70 -18.80 -9.77
N SER A 121 2.42 -18.02 -8.99
CA SER A 121 1.98 -17.62 -7.65
C SER A 121 0.70 -16.79 -7.69
N LEU A 122 -0.10 -16.84 -6.62
CA LEU A 122 -1.32 -16.05 -6.52
C LEU A 122 -1.04 -14.54 -6.67
N ILE A 123 0.04 -14.05 -6.07
CA ILE A 123 0.39 -12.63 -6.13
C ILE A 123 0.71 -12.18 -7.57
N ARG A 124 1.40 -13.02 -8.38
CA ARG A 124 1.63 -12.73 -9.80
C ARG A 124 0.33 -12.68 -10.58
N GLN A 125 -0.56 -13.63 -10.36
CA GLN A 125 -1.87 -13.64 -10.99
C GLN A 125 -2.72 -12.42 -10.60
N ILE A 126 -2.63 -11.94 -9.35
CA ILE A 126 -3.28 -10.70 -8.88
C ILE A 126 -2.70 -9.48 -9.61
N ILE A 127 -1.39 -9.37 -9.70
CA ILE A 127 -0.69 -8.29 -10.42
C ILE A 127 -1.15 -8.26 -11.89
N ASP A 128 -1.12 -9.40 -12.56
CA ASP A 128 -1.54 -9.54 -13.97
C ASP A 128 -3.02 -9.15 -14.15
N LEU A 129 -3.89 -9.54 -13.23
CA LEU A 129 -5.30 -9.17 -13.25
C LEU A 129 -5.49 -7.65 -13.14
N CYS A 130 -4.77 -7.01 -12.20
CA CYS A 130 -4.81 -5.57 -12.01
C CYS A 130 -4.32 -4.82 -13.26
N GLN A 131 -3.18 -5.22 -13.81
CA GLN A 131 -2.62 -4.63 -15.04
C GLN A 131 -3.54 -4.79 -16.24
N LYS A 132 -4.21 -5.95 -16.36
CA LYS A 132 -5.15 -6.22 -17.44
C LYS A 132 -6.43 -5.38 -17.35
N GLN A 133 -6.99 -5.21 -16.15
CA GLN A 133 -8.27 -4.51 -15.96
C GLN A 133 -8.11 -3.00 -15.79
N ARG A 134 -7.04 -2.58 -15.15
CA ARG A 134 -6.73 -1.17 -14.87
C ARG A 134 -5.25 -0.85 -15.12
N PRO A 135 -4.80 -0.78 -16.38
CA PRO A 135 -3.38 -0.70 -16.75
C PRO A 135 -2.59 0.48 -16.17
N THR A 136 -3.30 1.54 -15.78
CA THR A 136 -2.68 2.75 -15.20
C THR A 136 -2.75 2.79 -13.67
N MET A 137 -3.32 1.75 -13.05
CA MET A 137 -3.44 1.69 -11.60
C MET A 137 -2.06 1.43 -10.97
N PRO A 138 -1.66 2.24 -9.98
CA PRO A 138 -0.41 1.98 -9.24
C PRO A 138 -0.42 0.62 -8.56
N LEU A 139 0.74 -0.03 -8.55
CA LEU A 139 0.98 -1.26 -7.81
C LEU A 139 1.99 -0.96 -6.71
N GLU A 140 1.55 -1.03 -5.46
CA GLU A 140 2.40 -0.72 -4.32
C GLU A 140 3.26 -1.91 -3.92
N GLY A 141 4.52 -1.63 -3.61
CA GLY A 141 5.47 -2.62 -3.17
C GLY A 141 5.76 -2.55 -1.68
N HIS A 142 6.26 -3.68 -1.18
CA HIS A 142 6.85 -3.81 0.14
C HIS A 142 8.18 -4.55 0.01
N CYS A 143 9.24 -3.79 -0.24
CA CYS A 143 10.56 -4.36 -0.58
C CYS A 143 11.69 -3.89 0.35
N PRO A 144 11.64 -4.27 1.65
CA PRO A 144 12.70 -3.92 2.58
C PRO A 144 14.01 -4.64 2.21
N LYS A 145 15.11 -3.87 2.15
CA LYS A 145 16.47 -4.41 2.02
C LYS A 145 16.79 -5.19 0.73
N ILE A 146 15.91 -5.20 -0.27
CA ILE A 146 16.27 -5.79 -1.56
C ILE A 146 17.03 -4.76 -2.41
N GLU A 147 18.02 -5.22 -3.15
CA GLU A 147 18.94 -4.42 -3.94
C GLU A 147 19.42 -5.20 -5.17
N ASP A 148 20.14 -4.53 -6.06
CA ASP A 148 20.76 -5.12 -7.24
C ASP A 148 19.74 -5.91 -8.11
N GLN A 149 20.07 -7.15 -8.47
CA GLN A 149 19.24 -8.00 -9.31
C GLN A 149 17.87 -8.32 -8.66
N GLU A 150 17.83 -8.50 -7.34
CA GLU A 150 16.57 -8.77 -6.64
C GLU A 150 15.58 -7.60 -6.75
N LEU A 151 16.08 -6.37 -6.68
CA LEU A 151 15.25 -5.18 -6.89
C LEU A 151 14.75 -5.12 -8.33
N ALA A 152 15.61 -5.39 -9.31
CA ALA A 152 15.22 -5.42 -10.72
C ALA A 152 14.15 -6.47 -10.99
N ASP A 153 14.29 -7.68 -10.46
CA ASP A 153 13.33 -8.78 -10.60
C ASP A 153 11.96 -8.41 -9.99
N PHE A 154 11.98 -7.75 -8.83
CA PHE A 154 10.78 -7.27 -8.15
C PHE A 154 10.06 -6.21 -8.99
N LEU A 155 10.79 -5.20 -9.47
CA LEU A 155 10.22 -4.10 -10.26
C LEU A 155 9.75 -4.55 -11.64
N TYR A 156 10.35 -5.60 -12.20
CA TYR A 156 9.93 -6.18 -13.48
C TYR A 156 8.47 -6.67 -13.46
N SER A 157 7.92 -6.97 -12.28
CA SER A 157 6.51 -7.29 -12.10
C SER A 157 5.55 -6.12 -12.38
N GLY A 158 6.07 -4.89 -12.47
CA GLY A 158 5.29 -3.67 -12.65
C GLY A 158 5.00 -2.91 -11.36
N ILE A 159 5.58 -3.31 -10.24
CA ILE A 159 5.50 -2.58 -8.98
C ILE A 159 6.24 -1.24 -9.13
N THR A 160 5.62 -0.16 -8.65
CA THR A 160 6.08 1.22 -8.91
C THR A 160 6.40 2.02 -7.67
N SER A 161 6.08 1.52 -6.48
CA SER A 161 6.31 2.25 -5.23
C SER A 161 6.86 1.36 -4.11
N ASP A 162 7.41 1.99 -3.08
CA ASP A 162 7.83 1.34 -1.84
C ASP A 162 7.72 2.29 -0.66
N HIS A 163 7.11 1.81 0.43
CA HIS A 163 6.94 2.57 1.69
C HIS A 163 7.74 1.99 2.86
N THR A 164 8.55 0.97 2.62
CA THR A 164 9.30 0.28 3.68
C THR A 164 10.37 1.18 4.33
N HIS A 165 10.96 0.71 5.43
CA HIS A 165 12.06 1.44 6.05
C HIS A 165 13.24 1.55 5.10
N GLN A 166 13.63 2.79 4.80
CA GLN A 166 14.69 3.08 3.85
C GLN A 166 16.06 3.15 4.52
N PHE A 167 17.06 2.69 3.78
CA PHE A 167 18.48 2.81 4.11
C PHE A 167 19.20 3.54 2.96
N PRO A 168 20.27 4.33 3.21
CA PRO A 168 20.84 5.20 2.18
C PRO A 168 21.21 4.49 0.88
N LYS A 169 21.82 3.30 0.94
CA LYS A 169 22.21 2.53 -0.26
C LYS A 169 20.98 2.09 -1.06
N THR A 170 20.06 1.39 -0.41
CA THR A 170 18.86 0.86 -1.09
C THR A 170 17.92 1.96 -1.55
N LEU A 171 17.83 3.07 -0.80
CA LEU A 171 17.04 4.24 -1.17
C LEU A 171 17.54 4.85 -2.48
N LYS A 172 18.85 5.06 -2.59
CA LYS A 172 19.46 5.61 -3.81
C LYS A 172 19.17 4.72 -5.02
N GLU A 173 19.38 3.43 -4.89
CA GLU A 173 19.14 2.47 -5.96
C GLU A 173 17.67 2.45 -6.41
N LYS A 174 16.73 2.46 -5.45
CA LYS A 174 15.30 2.54 -5.74
C LYS A 174 14.91 3.82 -6.48
N ILE A 175 15.47 4.97 -6.06
CA ILE A 175 15.23 6.25 -6.75
C ILE A 175 15.80 6.21 -8.17
N GLU A 176 17.00 5.69 -8.36
CA GLU A 176 17.64 5.54 -9.68
C GLU A 176 16.85 4.58 -10.58
N ALA A 177 16.20 3.57 -10.01
CA ALA A 177 15.31 2.67 -10.71
C ALA A 177 13.90 3.28 -10.99
N GLY A 178 13.63 4.50 -10.54
CA GLY A 178 12.35 5.19 -10.75
C GLY A 178 11.22 4.79 -9.79
N VAL A 179 11.54 4.16 -8.67
CA VAL A 179 10.56 3.79 -7.64
C VAL A 179 10.03 5.04 -6.93
N PHE A 180 8.71 5.17 -6.81
CA PHE A 180 8.10 6.19 -5.97
C PHE A 180 8.23 5.81 -4.50
N ILE A 181 8.95 6.63 -3.73
CA ILE A 181 9.22 6.35 -2.32
C ILE A 181 8.23 7.09 -1.42
N GLN A 182 7.53 6.34 -0.60
CA GLN A 182 6.65 6.85 0.45
C GLN A 182 7.41 6.78 1.78
N PHE A 183 7.78 7.95 2.32
CA PHE A 183 8.62 8.02 3.51
C PHE A 183 7.83 7.79 4.79
N GLN A 184 8.16 6.74 5.51
CA GLN A 184 7.76 6.59 6.91
C GLN A 184 8.62 7.53 7.79
N ASN A 185 8.06 8.01 8.90
CA ASN A 185 8.77 8.91 9.82
C ASN A 185 10.15 8.38 10.25
N LYS A 186 10.26 7.08 10.51
CA LYS A 186 11.53 6.41 10.88
C LYS A 186 12.60 6.42 9.78
N SER A 187 12.21 6.71 8.54
CA SER A 187 13.12 6.80 7.38
C SER A 187 13.56 8.24 7.09
N ILE A 188 13.01 9.23 7.79
CA ILE A 188 13.41 10.63 7.66
C ILE A 188 14.64 10.86 8.56
N THR A 189 15.80 10.47 8.06
CA THR A 189 17.10 10.64 8.73
C THR A 189 18.01 11.55 7.93
N PRO A 190 19.00 12.22 8.56
CA PRO A 190 19.96 13.05 7.85
C PRO A 190 20.67 12.29 6.73
N GLU A 191 21.03 11.02 6.96
CA GLU A 191 21.73 10.18 6.00
C GLU A 191 20.85 9.87 4.78
N ASN A 192 19.57 9.56 4.97
CA ASN A 192 18.63 9.33 3.88
C ASN A 192 18.37 10.62 3.10
N ILE A 193 18.19 11.75 3.78
CA ILE A 193 18.01 13.06 3.12
C ILE A 193 19.25 13.41 2.28
N GLN A 194 20.44 13.21 2.81
CA GLN A 194 21.69 13.47 2.09
C GLN A 194 21.85 12.52 0.89
N GLY A 195 21.40 11.28 0.99
CA GLY A 195 21.44 10.31 -0.11
C GLY A 195 20.50 10.62 -1.27
N MET A 196 19.55 11.55 -1.10
CA MET A 196 18.61 12.00 -2.15
C MET A 196 19.12 13.22 -2.94
N THR A 197 20.18 13.85 -2.50
CA THR A 197 20.81 15.02 -3.14
C THR A 197 22.06 14.66 -3.91
#